data_411e98de98b35f3746e6d04e13a470a5
#
_entry.id   411e98de98b35f3746e6d04e13a470a5
#
_cell.length_a   1.000
_cell.length_b   1.000
_cell.length_c   1.000
_cell.angle_alpha   90.00
_cell.angle_beta   90.00
_cell.angle_gamma   90.00
#
_symmetry.space_group_name_H-M   'P 1'
#
loop_
_entity.id
_entity.type
_entity.pdbx_description
1 polymer ?
#
loop_
_entity_poly.entity_id
_entity_poly.type
_entity_poly.pdbx_seq_one_letter_code
_entity_poly.pdbx_strand_id
1 'polypeptide(L)'
;MENSILLSVKDYLSVSPEEDAFDQELILHINSAFMILRQLGVGPETPFVVEDETTTWQEFTDDDSILPVIKSYVTLKVRTLFDSPNSSSLSEALKNAISEYEWRLGIECDTYKVEEDPKYAGRT
;
A
#
# COMPACT_ATOMS: atom_id res chain seq x y z
N MET A 1 -1.75 -11.42 14.46
CA MET A 1 -0.52 -10.61 14.37
C MET A 1 -0.05 -10.43 12.94
N GLU A 2 0.06 -11.53 12.18
CA GLU A 2 0.48 -11.45 10.78
C GLU A 2 -0.45 -10.61 9.91
N ASN A 3 -1.71 -10.50 10.31
CA ASN A 3 -2.69 -9.74 9.54
C ASN A 3 -2.73 -8.26 9.87
N SER A 4 -2.08 -7.84 10.97
CA SER A 4 -2.03 -6.43 11.36
C SER A 4 -1.19 -5.64 10.39
N ILE A 5 -1.75 -4.56 9.87
CA ILE A 5 -1.02 -3.69 8.94
C ILE A 5 0.15 -3.02 9.65
N LEU A 6 -0.09 -2.42 10.80
CA LEU A 6 0.97 -1.74 11.56
C LEU A 6 2.08 -2.69 11.96
N LEU A 7 1.75 -3.85 12.53
CA LEU A 7 2.76 -4.80 12.97
C LEU A 7 3.55 -5.40 11.81
N SER A 8 2.90 -5.62 10.65
CA SER A 8 3.59 -6.08 9.44
C SER A 8 4.62 -5.06 8.98
N VAL A 9 4.27 -3.78 8.98
CA VAL A 9 5.17 -2.71 8.59
C VAL A 9 6.33 -2.60 9.58
N LYS A 10 6.05 -2.67 10.87
CA LYS A 10 7.09 -2.63 11.89
C LYS A 10 8.07 -3.79 11.71
N ASP A 11 7.57 -4.98 11.45
CA ASP A 11 8.41 -6.14 11.20
C ASP A 11 9.32 -5.92 10.00
N TYR A 12 8.76 -5.41 8.91
CA TYR A 12 9.56 -5.10 7.71
C TYR A 12 10.66 -4.08 7.99
N LEU A 13 10.37 -3.09 8.83
CA LEU A 13 11.33 -2.02 9.15
C LEU A 13 12.28 -2.40 10.29
N SER A 14 12.16 -3.61 10.83
CA SER A 14 12.94 -4.08 11.98
C SER A 14 12.68 -3.25 13.24
N VAL A 15 11.46 -2.78 13.39
CA VAL A 15 11.00 -2.09 14.59
C VAL A 15 10.29 -3.13 15.47
N SER A 16 10.67 -3.16 16.76
CA SER A 16 10.04 -4.11 17.69
C SER A 16 8.54 -3.86 17.83
N PRO A 17 7.72 -4.93 17.90
CA PRO A 17 6.28 -4.75 18.09
C PRO A 17 5.93 -3.96 19.37
N GLU A 18 6.77 -4.05 20.40
CA GLU A 18 6.55 -3.36 21.68
C GLU A 18 7.01 -1.90 21.65
N GLU A 19 7.80 -1.51 20.64
CA GLU A 19 8.26 -0.13 20.51
C GLU A 19 7.16 0.71 19.89
N ASP A 20 6.59 1.62 20.70
CA ASP A 20 5.46 2.43 20.26
C ASP A 20 5.81 3.90 19.96
N ALA A 21 7.09 4.27 20.11
CA ALA A 21 7.51 5.65 19.89
C ALA A 21 7.26 6.13 18.47
N PHE A 22 7.28 5.22 17.50
CA PHE A 22 7.12 5.56 16.08
C PHE A 22 5.72 5.26 15.54
N ASP A 23 4.82 4.73 16.36
CA ASP A 23 3.53 4.25 15.87
C ASP A 23 2.73 5.33 15.15
N GLN A 24 2.65 6.53 15.71
CA GLN A 24 1.88 7.61 15.10
C GLN A 24 2.47 8.02 13.75
N GLU A 25 3.80 8.11 13.67
CA GLU A 25 4.46 8.44 12.41
C GLU A 25 4.26 7.35 11.37
N LEU A 26 4.40 6.08 11.77
CA LEU A 26 4.19 4.96 10.86
C LEU A 26 2.74 4.92 10.37
N ILE A 27 1.78 5.14 11.24
CA ILE A 27 0.36 5.17 10.86
C ILE A 27 0.11 6.28 9.84
N LEU A 28 0.71 7.45 10.05
CA LEU A 28 0.58 8.55 9.11
C LEU A 28 1.09 8.15 7.71
N HIS A 29 2.25 7.54 7.65
CA HIS A 29 2.82 7.11 6.36
C HIS A 29 2.01 5.98 5.72
N ILE A 30 1.54 5.04 6.53
CA ILE A 30 0.69 3.94 6.07
C ILE A 30 -0.58 4.50 5.44
N ASN A 31 -1.23 5.44 6.11
CA ASN A 31 -2.46 6.04 5.61
C ASN A 31 -2.23 6.84 4.33
N SER A 32 -1.07 7.47 4.21
CA SER A 32 -0.70 8.16 2.96
C SER A 32 -0.61 7.17 1.80
N ALA A 33 -0.03 6.00 2.04
CA ALA A 33 0.06 4.96 1.01
C ALA A 33 -1.33 4.48 0.60
N PHE A 34 -2.22 4.26 1.56
CA PHE A 34 -3.58 3.82 1.24
C PHE A 34 -4.39 4.90 0.51
N MET A 35 -4.12 6.16 0.79
CA MET A 35 -4.75 7.26 0.05
C MET A 35 -4.36 7.21 -1.43
N ILE A 36 -3.08 6.95 -1.71
CA ILE A 36 -2.62 6.83 -3.10
C ILE A 36 -3.27 5.63 -3.77
N LEU A 37 -3.36 4.49 -3.08
CA LEU A 37 -4.04 3.32 -3.61
C LEU A 37 -5.50 3.63 -3.97
N ARG A 38 -6.18 4.38 -3.12
CA ARG A 38 -7.56 4.80 -3.41
C ARG A 38 -7.63 5.66 -4.66
N GLN A 39 -6.68 6.57 -4.83
CA GLN A 39 -6.61 7.41 -6.04
C GLN A 39 -6.36 6.59 -7.30
N LEU A 40 -5.66 5.46 -7.17
CA LEU A 40 -5.43 4.55 -8.27
C LEU A 40 -6.63 3.63 -8.54
N GLY A 41 -7.66 3.71 -7.71
CA GLY A 41 -8.84 2.87 -7.84
C GLY A 41 -8.71 1.53 -7.16
N VAL A 42 -7.74 1.36 -6.27
CA VAL A 42 -7.50 0.11 -5.56
C VAL A 42 -8.17 0.15 -4.20
N GLY A 43 -8.92 -0.90 -3.89
CA GLY A 43 -9.55 -1.05 -2.58
C GLY A 43 -10.95 -0.45 -2.52
N PRO A 44 -11.48 -0.25 -1.30
CA PRO A 44 -12.85 0.22 -1.14
C PRO A 44 -13.02 1.65 -1.61
N GLU A 45 -14.25 1.99 -1.99
CA GLU A 45 -14.59 3.34 -2.45
C GLU A 45 -14.50 4.37 -1.33
N THR A 46 -14.79 3.95 -0.10
CA THR A 46 -14.68 4.83 1.05
C THR A 46 -13.23 4.89 1.52
N PRO A 47 -12.80 6.02 2.12
CA PRO A 47 -11.42 6.09 2.63
C PRO A 47 -11.13 4.98 3.63
N PHE A 48 -9.98 4.33 3.45
CA PHE A 48 -9.53 3.29 4.36
C PHE A 48 -8.45 3.90 5.27
N VAL A 49 -8.64 3.79 6.58
CA VAL A 49 -7.74 4.39 7.56
C VAL A 49 -7.31 3.35 8.58
N VAL A 50 -6.00 3.26 8.78
CA VAL A 50 -5.42 2.44 9.86
C VAL A 50 -5.41 3.29 11.11
N GLU A 51 -6.01 2.79 12.18
CA GLU A 51 -6.11 3.52 13.46
C GLU A 51 -5.07 3.03 14.47
N ASP A 52 -4.83 1.72 14.49
CA ASP A 52 -3.88 1.10 15.41
C ASP A 52 -3.50 -0.29 14.91
N GLU A 53 -2.90 -1.09 15.79
CA GLU A 53 -2.44 -2.45 15.45
C GLU A 53 -3.58 -3.43 15.19
N THR A 54 -4.81 -3.08 15.50
CA THR A 54 -5.95 -3.99 15.29
C THR A 54 -6.50 -3.93 13.86
N THR A 55 -6.15 -2.91 13.09
CA THR A 55 -6.59 -2.82 11.70
C THR A 55 -5.82 -3.83 10.85
N THR A 56 -6.54 -4.65 10.08
CA THR A 56 -5.96 -5.76 9.35
C THR A 56 -5.98 -5.53 7.84
N TRP A 57 -5.10 -6.25 7.13
CA TRP A 57 -5.07 -6.22 5.67
C TRP A 57 -6.39 -6.68 5.07
N GLN A 58 -7.05 -7.64 5.71
CA GLN A 58 -8.31 -8.19 5.22
C GLN A 58 -9.44 -7.17 5.30
N GLU A 59 -9.33 -6.17 6.16
CA GLU A 59 -10.30 -5.08 6.19
C GLU A 59 -10.17 -4.18 4.96
N PHE A 60 -8.98 -4.15 4.34
CA PHE A 60 -8.77 -3.39 3.11
C PHE A 60 -9.26 -4.18 1.89
N THR A 61 -8.88 -5.44 1.78
CA THR A 61 -9.33 -6.30 0.70
C THR A 61 -9.28 -7.76 1.13
N ASP A 62 -10.25 -8.55 0.65
CA ASP A 62 -10.27 -9.99 0.83
C ASP A 62 -9.77 -10.71 -0.42
N ASP A 63 -9.29 -9.97 -1.42
CA ASP A 63 -8.76 -10.55 -2.64
C ASP A 63 -7.30 -10.95 -2.44
N ASP A 64 -7.09 -12.25 -2.19
CA ASP A 64 -5.76 -12.80 -1.95
C ASP A 64 -4.83 -12.68 -3.16
N SER A 65 -5.37 -12.48 -4.34
CA SER A 65 -4.53 -12.40 -5.55
C SER A 65 -3.80 -11.05 -5.63
N ILE A 66 -4.38 -9.99 -5.08
CA ILE A 66 -3.78 -8.65 -5.14
C ILE A 66 -3.08 -8.27 -3.84
N LEU A 67 -3.43 -8.93 -2.75
CA LEU A 67 -2.92 -8.57 -1.42
C LEU A 67 -1.39 -8.58 -1.31
N PRO A 68 -0.65 -9.56 -1.86
CA PRO A 68 0.81 -9.50 -1.79
C PRO A 68 1.41 -8.27 -2.44
N VAL A 69 0.84 -7.80 -3.54
CA VAL A 69 1.31 -6.59 -4.23
C VAL A 69 1.04 -5.37 -3.36
N ILE A 70 -0.14 -5.31 -2.76
CA ILE A 70 -0.52 -4.21 -1.87
C ILE A 70 0.42 -4.15 -0.66
N LYS A 71 0.71 -5.30 -0.03
CA LYS A 71 1.65 -5.35 1.09
C LYS A 71 3.02 -4.84 0.70
N SER A 72 3.53 -5.28 -0.46
CA SER A 72 4.83 -4.84 -0.95
C SER A 72 4.84 -3.34 -1.21
N TYR A 73 3.80 -2.83 -1.83
CA TYR A 73 3.72 -1.40 -2.13
C TYR A 73 3.70 -0.56 -0.84
N VAL A 74 2.83 -0.91 0.10
CA VAL A 74 2.68 -0.15 1.34
C VAL A 74 3.98 -0.17 2.14
N THR A 75 4.62 -1.32 2.29
CA THR A 75 5.85 -1.42 3.07
C THR A 75 7.00 -0.64 2.43
N LEU A 76 7.13 -0.70 1.11
CA LEU A 76 8.17 0.06 0.40
C LEU A 76 7.92 1.56 0.51
N LYS A 77 6.66 1.98 0.37
CA LYS A 77 6.31 3.40 0.46
C LYS A 77 6.61 3.94 1.85
N VAL A 78 6.22 3.21 2.88
CA VAL A 78 6.49 3.61 4.27
C VAL A 78 7.99 3.68 4.52
N ARG A 79 8.76 2.69 4.05
CA ARG A 79 10.21 2.71 4.22
C ARG A 79 10.83 3.96 3.61
N THR A 80 10.38 4.34 2.42
CA THR A 80 10.90 5.53 1.74
C THR A 80 10.66 6.79 2.53
N LEU A 81 9.52 6.87 3.23
CA LEU A 81 9.15 8.05 4.01
C LEU A 81 9.72 8.03 5.42
N PHE A 82 9.83 6.85 6.02
CA PHE A 82 10.26 6.71 7.42
C PHE A 82 11.77 6.56 7.57
N ASP A 83 12.38 5.73 6.75
CA ASP A 83 13.81 5.39 6.83
C ASP A 83 14.39 5.39 5.42
N SER A 84 14.65 6.57 4.92
CA SER A 84 15.18 6.73 3.56
C SER A 84 16.62 6.21 3.49
N PRO A 85 16.96 5.43 2.44
CA PRO A 85 18.32 4.95 2.27
C PRO A 85 19.32 6.10 2.12
N ASN A 86 20.52 5.90 2.65
CA ASN A 86 21.61 6.87 2.50
C ASN A 86 22.21 6.86 1.10
N SER A 87 22.12 5.72 0.42
CA SER A 87 22.66 5.56 -0.93
C SER A 87 21.68 6.12 -1.96
N SER A 88 22.16 6.99 -2.86
CA SER A 88 21.31 7.51 -3.92
C SER A 88 20.90 6.42 -4.90
N SER A 89 21.75 5.43 -5.14
CA SER A 89 21.41 4.31 -6.00
C SER A 89 20.26 3.49 -5.45
N LEU A 90 20.30 3.20 -4.15
CA LEU A 90 19.24 2.43 -3.49
C LEU A 90 17.95 3.25 -3.42
N SER A 91 18.06 4.54 -3.13
CA SER A 91 16.91 5.44 -3.10
C SER A 91 16.20 5.47 -4.45
N GLU A 92 16.98 5.58 -5.54
CA GLU A 92 16.46 5.56 -6.89
C GLU A 92 15.77 4.23 -7.21
N ALA A 93 16.39 3.11 -6.83
CA ALA A 93 15.83 1.78 -7.04
C ALA A 93 14.49 1.62 -6.32
N LEU A 94 14.39 2.13 -5.08
CA LEU A 94 13.13 2.06 -4.34
C LEU A 94 12.04 2.93 -4.98
N LYS A 95 12.39 4.13 -5.44
CA LYS A 95 11.45 5.00 -6.14
C LYS A 95 10.94 4.36 -7.41
N ASN A 96 11.84 3.72 -8.16
CA ASN A 96 11.47 3.04 -9.40
C ASN A 96 10.56 1.85 -9.12
N ALA A 97 10.83 1.08 -8.08
CA ALA A 97 9.98 -0.05 -7.69
C ALA A 97 8.59 0.43 -7.29
N ILE A 98 8.52 1.50 -6.50
CA ILE A 98 7.25 2.07 -6.06
C ILE A 98 6.45 2.57 -7.27
N SER A 99 7.10 3.28 -8.19
CA SER A 99 6.44 3.78 -9.39
C SER A 99 5.92 2.65 -10.26
N GLU A 100 6.65 1.56 -10.36
CA GLU A 100 6.23 0.41 -11.13
C GLU A 100 5.00 -0.26 -10.50
N TYR A 101 4.97 -0.40 -9.17
CA TYR A 101 3.80 -0.93 -8.48
C TYR A 101 2.58 -0.04 -8.70
N GLU A 102 2.75 1.28 -8.60
CA GLU A 102 1.65 2.22 -8.81
C GLU A 102 1.11 2.11 -10.24
N TRP A 103 2.00 2.00 -11.21
CA TRP A 103 1.61 1.87 -12.61
C TRP A 103 0.84 0.58 -12.85
N ARG A 104 1.35 -0.54 -12.34
CA ARG A 104 0.70 -1.85 -12.51
C ARG A 104 -0.66 -1.89 -11.84
N LEU A 105 -0.76 -1.39 -10.62
CA LEU A 105 -2.01 -1.36 -9.89
C LEU A 105 -3.03 -0.46 -10.59
N GLY A 106 -2.61 0.69 -11.07
CA GLY A 106 -3.49 1.60 -11.79
C GLY A 106 -4.01 1.00 -13.09
N ILE A 107 -3.15 0.35 -13.87
CA ILE A 107 -3.56 -0.28 -15.13
C ILE A 107 -4.54 -1.42 -14.87
N GLU A 108 -4.25 -2.27 -13.89
CA GLU A 108 -5.09 -3.41 -13.59
C GLU A 108 -6.50 -2.96 -13.19
N CYS A 109 -6.58 -1.94 -12.36
CA CYS A 109 -7.89 -1.40 -11.95
C CYS A 109 -8.59 -0.69 -13.10
N ASP A 110 -7.86 0.05 -13.93
CA ASP A 110 -8.44 0.73 -15.08
C ASP A 110 -9.00 -0.28 -16.09
N THR A 111 -8.27 -1.36 -16.32
CA THR A 111 -8.74 -2.42 -17.21
C THR A 111 -10.02 -3.05 -16.69
N TYR A 112 -10.07 -3.31 -15.40
CA TYR A 112 -11.26 -3.86 -14.76
C TYR A 112 -12.46 -2.92 -14.90
N LYS A 113 -12.25 -1.63 -14.65
CA LYS A 113 -13.30 -0.62 -14.76
C LYS A 113 -13.82 -0.49 -16.19
N VAL A 114 -12.92 -0.56 -17.17
CA VAL A 114 -13.30 -0.49 -18.58
C VAL A 114 -14.22 -1.66 -18.94
N GLU A 115 -13.93 -2.84 -18.44
CA GLU A 115 -14.75 -4.02 -18.69
C GLU A 115 -16.14 -3.91 -18.06
N GLU A 116 -16.26 -3.26 -16.93
CA GLU A 116 -17.52 -3.11 -16.21
C GLU A 116 -18.35 -1.92 -16.66
N ASP A 117 -17.74 -0.90 -17.25
CA ASP A 117 -18.40 0.33 -17.64
C ASP A 117 -19.05 0.15 -19.01
N PRO A 118 -20.41 0.23 -19.10
CA PRO A 118 -21.10 0.07 -20.40
C PRO A 118 -20.63 1.04 -21.49
N LYS A 119 -20.12 2.19 -21.08
CA LYS A 119 -19.59 3.21 -21.99
C LYS A 119 -18.40 2.70 -22.80
N TYR A 120 -17.68 1.74 -22.26
CA TYR A 120 -16.53 1.12 -22.92
C TYR A 120 -16.84 -0.25 -23.51
N ALA A 121 -18.06 -0.74 -23.32
CA ALA A 121 -18.46 -2.01 -23.88
C ALA A 121 -18.34 -1.94 -25.41
N GLY A 122 -17.66 -2.91 -26.02
CA GLY A 122 -17.45 -2.92 -27.46
C GLY A 122 -16.16 -2.25 -27.91
N ARG A 123 -15.42 -1.65 -27.03
CA ARG A 123 -14.08 -1.16 -27.34
C ARG A 123 -13.07 -2.27 -27.08
N THR A 124 -12.53 -2.80 -28.09
CA THR A 124 -11.57 -3.91 -27.98
C THR A 124 -10.25 -3.53 -28.60
#